data_822c93c506e2bc6e0f6129cef86fc3e3
#
_entry.id   822c93c506e2bc6e0f6129cef86fc3e3
#
_cell.length_a   1.000
_cell.length_b   1.000
_cell.length_c   1.000
_cell.angle_alpha   90.00
_cell.angle_beta   90.00
_cell.angle_gamma   90.00
#
_symmetry.space_group_name_H-M   'P 1'
#
loop_
_entity.id
_entity.type
_entity.pdbx_description
1 polymer ?
#
loop_
_entity_poly.entity_id
_entity_poly.type
_entity_poly.pdbx_seq_one_letter_code
_entity_poly.pdbx_strand_id
1 'polypeptide(L)'
;MSKHNYDIFISYRKRCSGDKPEMLQLMLEESGFRKRVSFDKDNLNGRFDVELIRRIDECKDFIMVMVPETFTTIRPLNEEAVETGEKATWDMEEVAFYERMASLTYEEFETEIKQISHTGEIDFVRIELGRALHRRSRNPKQINIIPIAPQESESYDFATLQLPPDISGLKDFQAVFYSNSRVARFKDIKGDLLKQMLSKPSYVSAKWLVMTFIALSLIVVGSKTYTSIQRTAEQKLEFKDCRTYDDYSSFIKKHPD
;
A
#
# COMPACT_ATOMS: atom_id res chain seq x y z
N MET A 1 9.69 16.56 10.81
CA MET A 1 8.67 15.53 10.73
C MET A 1 8.95 14.67 9.50
N SER A 2 9.12 13.37 9.66
CA SER A 2 9.36 12.45 8.55
C SER A 2 8.12 12.45 7.64
N LYS A 3 8.30 12.81 6.38
CA LYS A 3 7.25 12.77 5.36
C LYS A 3 6.97 11.29 5.08
N HIS A 4 5.97 10.71 5.74
CA HIS A 4 5.48 9.38 5.37
C HIS A 4 4.71 9.54 4.06
N ASN A 5 5.32 9.18 2.95
CA ASN A 5 4.61 9.10 1.66
C ASN A 5 3.85 7.77 1.63
N TYR A 6 2.55 7.83 1.84
CA TYR A 6 1.68 6.70 1.60
C TYR A 6 1.38 6.59 0.11
N ASP A 7 1.69 5.45 -0.50
CA ASP A 7 1.33 5.21 -1.90
C ASP A 7 -0.05 4.59 -2.06
N ILE A 8 -0.56 3.93 -1.00
CA ILE A 8 -1.80 3.18 -1.00
C ILE A 8 -2.67 3.68 0.15
N PHE A 9 -3.92 3.98 -0.15
CA PHE A 9 -4.94 4.30 0.84
C PHE A 9 -6.04 3.23 0.79
N ILE A 10 -6.38 2.64 1.94
CA ILE A 10 -7.47 1.68 2.07
C ILE A 10 -8.65 2.36 2.74
N SER A 11 -9.72 2.58 1.97
CA SER A 11 -11.00 3.07 2.46
C SER A 11 -11.93 1.89 2.76
N TYR A 12 -12.66 1.97 3.86
CA TYR A 12 -13.59 0.93 4.28
C TYR A 12 -14.59 1.44 5.31
N ARG A 13 -15.74 0.79 5.41
CA ARG A 13 -16.73 1.12 6.44
C ARG A 13 -16.47 0.30 7.73
N LYS A 14 -15.98 0.97 8.75
CA LYS A 14 -15.51 0.36 10.01
C LYS A 14 -16.56 -0.54 10.68
N ARG A 15 -17.85 -0.16 10.63
CA ARG A 15 -18.94 -0.90 11.31
C ARG A 15 -19.18 -2.29 10.73
N CYS A 16 -18.89 -2.53 9.44
CA CYS A 16 -19.27 -3.77 8.75
C CYS A 16 -18.10 -4.52 8.09
N SER A 17 -16.95 -3.90 7.88
CA SER A 17 -15.84 -4.54 7.15
C SER A 17 -15.08 -5.60 7.95
N GLY A 18 -15.20 -5.61 9.28
CA GLY A 18 -14.55 -6.57 10.17
C GLY A 18 -13.01 -6.53 10.04
N ASP A 19 -12.39 -7.69 9.88
CA ASP A 19 -10.92 -7.87 9.78
C ASP A 19 -10.35 -7.70 8.36
N LYS A 20 -11.21 -7.41 7.37
CA LYS A 20 -10.81 -7.37 5.95
C LYS A 20 -9.75 -6.30 5.64
N PRO A 21 -9.86 -5.06 6.15
CA PRO A 21 -8.85 -4.03 5.87
C PRO A 21 -7.47 -4.39 6.41
N GLU A 22 -7.40 -4.96 7.64
CA GLU A 22 -6.16 -5.40 8.25
C GLU A 22 -5.51 -6.55 7.48
N MET A 23 -6.31 -7.54 7.06
CA MET A 23 -5.82 -8.65 6.24
C MET A 23 -5.29 -8.17 4.90
N LEU A 24 -5.97 -7.20 4.27
CA LEU A 24 -5.50 -6.59 3.03
C LEU A 24 -4.21 -5.82 3.25
N GLN A 25 -4.10 -5.04 4.31
CA GLN A 25 -2.86 -4.33 4.67
C GLN A 25 -1.70 -5.32 4.84
N LEU A 26 -1.88 -6.37 5.63
CA LEU A 26 -0.84 -7.39 5.86
C LEU A 26 -0.39 -8.02 4.53
N MET A 27 -1.33 -8.39 3.66
CA MET A 27 -1.02 -8.96 2.35
C MET A 27 -0.19 -7.98 1.49
N LEU A 28 -0.54 -6.69 1.49
CA LEU A 28 0.20 -5.66 0.76
C LEU A 28 1.60 -5.45 1.35
N GLU A 29 1.73 -5.42 2.67
CA GLU A 29 3.03 -5.30 3.34
C GLU A 29 3.95 -6.48 3.05
N GLU A 30 3.44 -7.72 3.07
CA GLU A 30 4.15 -8.93 2.65
C GLU A 30 4.51 -8.89 1.17
N SER A 31 3.75 -8.15 0.37
CA SER A 31 3.98 -7.96 -1.06
C SER A 31 5.00 -6.86 -1.38
N GLY A 32 5.65 -6.27 -0.38
CA GLY A 32 6.69 -5.26 -0.54
C GLY A 32 6.23 -3.80 -0.44
N PHE A 33 5.02 -3.54 0.08
CA PHE A 33 4.50 -2.19 0.33
C PHE A 33 4.61 -1.75 1.80
N ARG A 34 5.53 -2.34 2.55
CA ARG A 34 5.73 -2.07 3.98
C ARG A 34 5.86 -0.56 4.25
N LYS A 35 5.10 -0.04 5.22
CA LYS A 35 5.04 1.39 5.60
C LYS A 35 4.52 2.34 4.50
N ARG A 36 3.94 1.83 3.42
CA ARG A 36 3.41 2.64 2.32
C ARG A 36 1.89 2.52 2.19
N VAL A 37 1.27 1.71 3.06
CA VAL A 37 -0.17 1.51 3.14
C VAL A 37 -0.72 2.35 4.28
N SER A 38 -1.72 3.15 4.02
CA SER A 38 -2.49 3.91 5.00
C SER A 38 -3.89 3.36 5.11
N PHE A 39 -4.39 3.21 6.32
CA PHE A 39 -5.79 2.97 6.61
C PHE A 39 -6.15 3.53 8.00
N ASP A 40 -7.44 3.61 8.29
CA ASP A 40 -8.03 4.36 9.41
C ASP A 40 -7.57 3.94 10.83
N LYS A 41 -6.88 2.80 11.01
CA LYS A 41 -6.47 2.30 12.33
C LYS A 41 -5.25 3.02 12.93
N ASP A 42 -4.49 3.72 12.11
CA ASP A 42 -3.30 4.44 12.55
C ASP A 42 -3.73 5.65 13.38
N ASN A 43 -3.59 5.55 14.70
CA ASN A 43 -3.91 6.56 15.72
C ASN A 43 -3.71 8.00 15.22
N LEU A 44 -4.76 8.59 14.68
CA LEU A 44 -4.81 9.97 14.27
C LEU A 44 -5.26 10.78 15.49
N ASN A 45 -4.28 11.27 16.25
CA ASN A 45 -4.52 12.10 17.42
C ASN A 45 -5.23 13.39 17.03
N GLY A 46 -6.56 13.45 17.18
CA GLY A 46 -7.34 14.68 17.29
C GLY A 46 -7.56 15.52 16.03
N ARG A 47 -7.04 15.14 14.85
CA ARG A 47 -7.26 15.78 13.53
C ARG A 47 -7.50 14.71 12.46
N PHE A 48 -8.31 13.75 12.80
CA PHE A 48 -8.55 12.54 12.04
C PHE A 48 -8.94 12.83 10.58
N ASP A 49 -9.92 13.68 10.41
CA ASP A 49 -10.61 13.88 9.14
C ASP A 49 -9.73 14.57 8.09
N VAL A 50 -8.96 15.54 8.55
CA VAL A 50 -8.10 16.36 7.68
C VAL A 50 -6.86 15.59 7.23
N GLU A 51 -6.28 14.76 8.12
CA GLU A 51 -5.14 13.91 7.78
C GLU A 51 -5.52 12.80 6.79
N LEU A 52 -6.74 12.25 6.88
CA LEU A 52 -7.25 11.30 5.90
C LEU A 52 -7.31 11.91 4.49
N ILE A 53 -7.87 13.11 4.36
CA ILE A 53 -7.95 13.81 3.07
C ILE A 53 -6.55 14.02 2.49
N ARG A 54 -5.57 14.42 3.31
CA ARG A 54 -4.18 14.57 2.86
C ARG A 54 -3.59 13.25 2.35
N ARG A 55 -3.84 12.15 3.02
CA ARG A 55 -3.37 10.82 2.61
C ARG A 55 -4.02 10.36 1.30
N ILE A 56 -5.30 10.67 1.10
CA ILE A 56 -5.99 10.41 -0.16
C ILE A 56 -5.35 11.26 -1.27
N ASP A 57 -5.03 12.53 -1.00
CA ASP A 57 -4.41 13.43 -1.99
C ASP A 57 -2.99 13.01 -2.38
N GLU A 58 -2.27 12.33 -1.52
CA GLU A 58 -0.90 11.85 -1.77
C GLU A 58 -0.84 10.43 -2.37
N CYS A 59 -1.87 9.59 -2.17
CA CYS A 59 -1.83 8.19 -2.60
C CYS A 59 -1.87 8.05 -4.13
N LYS A 60 -1.32 6.94 -4.63
CA LYS A 60 -1.37 6.52 -6.04
C LYS A 60 -2.47 5.48 -6.29
N ASP A 61 -2.76 4.67 -5.28
CA ASP A 61 -3.79 3.66 -5.33
C ASP A 61 -4.76 3.88 -4.16
N PHE A 62 -6.01 4.16 -4.49
CA PHE A 62 -7.13 4.20 -3.58
C PHE A 62 -7.88 2.88 -3.66
N ILE A 63 -7.86 2.10 -2.60
CA ILE A 63 -8.51 0.81 -2.53
C ILE A 63 -9.75 0.92 -1.67
N MET A 64 -10.92 0.64 -2.27
CA MET A 64 -12.20 0.62 -1.59
C MET A 64 -12.57 -0.81 -1.20
N VAL A 65 -12.47 -1.15 0.09
CA VAL A 65 -12.91 -2.46 0.61
C VAL A 65 -14.40 -2.44 0.84
N MET A 66 -15.11 -3.22 0.07
CA MET A 66 -16.56 -3.27 0.08
C MET A 66 -17.08 -4.54 0.75
N VAL A 67 -18.21 -4.40 1.40
CA VAL A 67 -19.08 -5.46 1.89
C VAL A 67 -20.51 -5.10 1.50
N PRO A 68 -21.48 -6.01 1.53
CA PRO A 68 -22.86 -5.71 1.15
C PRO A 68 -23.42 -4.47 1.86
N GLU A 69 -23.02 -4.25 3.11
CA GLU A 69 -23.50 -3.14 3.94
C GLU A 69 -22.74 -1.83 3.76
N THR A 70 -21.73 -1.77 2.88
CA THR A 70 -20.85 -0.58 2.75
C THR A 70 -21.64 0.70 2.45
N PHE A 71 -22.68 0.62 1.64
CA PHE A 71 -23.48 1.76 1.22
C PHE A 71 -24.90 1.80 1.80
N THR A 72 -25.23 0.97 2.78
CA THR A 72 -26.58 0.93 3.36
C THR A 72 -26.99 2.19 4.14
N THR A 73 -26.02 3.04 4.48
CA THR A 73 -26.30 4.36 5.08
C THR A 73 -26.70 5.40 4.03
N ILE A 74 -26.44 5.15 2.77
CA ILE A 74 -26.77 6.03 1.65
C ILE A 74 -28.07 5.54 1.04
N ARG A 75 -29.18 6.18 1.39
CA ARG A 75 -30.53 5.73 1.01
C ARG A 75 -31.11 6.58 -0.08
N PRO A 76 -31.71 5.99 -1.13
CA PRO A 76 -32.49 6.75 -2.10
C PRO A 76 -33.78 7.27 -1.49
N LEU A 77 -34.33 8.36 -2.03
CA LEU A 77 -35.62 8.93 -1.61
C LEU A 77 -36.79 7.99 -1.87
N ASN A 78 -36.65 7.10 -2.84
CA ASN A 78 -37.67 6.12 -3.26
C ASN A 78 -37.25 4.67 -2.96
N GLU A 79 -36.78 4.39 -1.75
CA GLU A 79 -36.21 3.11 -1.32
C GLU A 79 -37.15 1.92 -1.67
N GLU A 80 -38.45 2.02 -1.35
CA GLU A 80 -39.44 0.98 -1.65
C GLU A 80 -39.59 0.69 -3.16
N ALA A 81 -39.51 1.73 -3.99
CA ALA A 81 -39.58 1.58 -5.47
C ALA A 81 -38.31 0.96 -6.03
N VAL A 82 -37.16 1.23 -5.44
CA VAL A 82 -35.87 0.60 -5.81
C VAL A 82 -35.88 -0.90 -5.51
N GLU A 83 -36.49 -1.35 -4.41
CA GLU A 83 -36.66 -2.76 -4.10
C GLU A 83 -37.55 -3.49 -5.14
N THR A 84 -38.44 -2.77 -5.79
CA THR A 84 -39.27 -3.30 -6.90
C THR A 84 -38.62 -3.16 -8.28
N GLY A 85 -37.36 -2.69 -8.34
CA GLY A 85 -36.57 -2.60 -9.57
C GLY A 85 -36.60 -1.23 -10.26
N GLU A 86 -37.18 -0.20 -9.62
CA GLU A 86 -37.11 1.16 -10.15
C GLU A 86 -35.72 1.79 -9.95
N LYS A 87 -35.46 2.84 -10.70
CA LYS A 87 -34.23 3.60 -10.57
C LYS A 87 -34.25 4.46 -9.29
N ALA A 88 -33.16 4.47 -8.54
CA ALA A 88 -33.01 5.29 -7.35
C ALA A 88 -33.08 6.78 -7.70
N THR A 89 -33.79 7.52 -6.84
CA THR A 89 -33.79 8.99 -6.80
C THR A 89 -33.07 9.45 -5.55
N TRP A 90 -32.29 10.52 -5.67
CA TRP A 90 -31.41 10.99 -4.63
C TRP A 90 -31.74 12.42 -4.18
N ASP A 91 -31.47 12.74 -2.93
CA ASP A 91 -31.48 14.11 -2.45
C ASP A 91 -30.33 14.88 -3.10
N MET A 92 -30.67 15.80 -4.00
CA MET A 92 -29.70 16.56 -4.75
C MET A 92 -28.98 17.62 -3.92
N GLU A 93 -29.55 18.07 -2.78
CA GLU A 93 -28.87 18.95 -1.84
C GLU A 93 -27.78 18.18 -1.09
N GLU A 94 -28.08 16.95 -0.67
CA GLU A 94 -27.10 16.04 -0.07
C GLU A 94 -25.98 15.67 -1.06
N VAL A 95 -26.33 15.33 -2.31
CA VAL A 95 -25.35 15.06 -3.38
C VAL A 95 -24.42 16.25 -3.58
N ALA A 96 -24.97 17.47 -3.73
CA ALA A 96 -24.18 18.68 -3.91
C ALA A 96 -23.27 18.98 -2.70
N PHE A 97 -23.73 18.68 -1.49
CA PHE A 97 -22.90 18.78 -0.29
C PHE A 97 -21.68 17.86 -0.38
N TYR A 98 -21.85 16.58 -0.69
CA TYR A 98 -20.74 15.63 -0.77
C TYR A 98 -19.81 15.92 -1.96
N GLU A 99 -20.32 16.36 -3.12
CA GLU A 99 -19.50 16.82 -4.25
C GLU A 99 -18.63 18.02 -3.86
N ARG A 100 -19.22 18.98 -3.13
CA ARG A 100 -18.49 20.14 -2.63
C ARG A 100 -17.40 19.70 -1.65
N MET A 101 -17.73 18.88 -0.64
CA MET A 101 -16.75 18.37 0.32
C MET A 101 -15.58 17.63 -0.33
N ALA A 102 -15.84 16.84 -1.36
CA ALA A 102 -14.83 16.13 -2.13
C ALA A 102 -13.90 17.03 -2.95
N SER A 103 -14.33 18.25 -3.30
CA SER A 103 -13.60 19.18 -4.15
C SER A 103 -12.81 20.25 -3.39
N LEU A 104 -13.07 20.45 -2.10
CA LEU A 104 -12.43 21.49 -1.27
C LEU A 104 -10.90 21.32 -1.21
N THR A 105 -10.19 22.43 -1.08
CA THR A 105 -8.79 22.39 -0.67
C THR A 105 -8.66 21.87 0.76
N TYR A 106 -7.44 21.55 1.17
CA TYR A 106 -7.17 21.04 2.52
C TYR A 106 -7.61 22.05 3.60
N GLU A 107 -7.29 23.32 3.43
CA GLU A 107 -7.63 24.39 4.38
C GLU A 107 -9.14 24.66 4.45
N GLU A 108 -9.80 24.63 3.30
CA GLU A 108 -11.26 24.77 3.22
C GLU A 108 -11.96 23.60 3.87
N PHE A 109 -11.49 22.37 3.61
CA PHE A 109 -12.03 21.15 4.23
C PHE A 109 -11.88 21.18 5.76
N GLU A 110 -10.70 21.59 6.26
CA GLU A 110 -10.47 21.72 7.71
C GLU A 110 -11.43 22.71 8.35
N THR A 111 -11.71 23.81 7.66
CA THR A 111 -12.63 24.84 8.15
C THR A 111 -14.06 24.35 8.15
N GLU A 112 -14.51 23.74 7.07
CA GLU A 112 -15.85 23.26 6.88
C GLU A 112 -16.20 22.13 7.86
N ILE A 113 -15.31 21.13 8.00
CA ILE A 113 -15.55 19.98 8.87
C ILE A 113 -15.69 20.39 10.34
N LYS A 114 -14.96 21.41 10.80
CA LYS A 114 -15.09 21.94 12.16
C LYS A 114 -16.45 22.59 12.42
N GLN A 115 -17.06 23.17 11.41
CA GLN A 115 -18.38 23.80 11.51
C GLN A 115 -19.49 22.74 11.54
N ILE A 116 -19.33 21.66 10.77
CA ILE A 116 -20.36 20.65 10.56
C ILE A 116 -20.33 19.58 11.67
N SER A 117 -19.18 19.29 12.27
CA SER A 117 -19.02 18.21 13.26
C SER A 117 -19.96 18.30 14.47
N HIS A 118 -20.68 19.41 14.61
CA HIS A 118 -21.67 19.65 15.66
C HIS A 118 -23.13 19.39 15.22
N THR A 119 -23.40 19.13 13.95
CA THR A 119 -24.76 19.19 13.38
C THR A 119 -25.30 17.90 12.78
N GLY A 120 -24.50 16.86 12.57
CA GLY A 120 -25.00 15.62 11.97
C GLY A 120 -23.95 14.52 11.75
N GLU A 121 -24.44 13.33 11.42
CA GLU A 121 -23.58 12.21 11.02
C GLU A 121 -23.08 12.43 9.58
N ILE A 122 -21.76 12.65 9.43
CA ILE A 122 -21.12 12.76 8.14
C ILE A 122 -20.66 11.37 7.69
N ASP A 123 -20.93 11.02 6.45
CA ASP A 123 -20.42 9.81 5.82
C ASP A 123 -19.01 10.04 5.27
N PHE A 124 -17.98 9.79 6.09
CA PHE A 124 -16.59 9.95 5.71
C PHE A 124 -16.17 9.04 4.55
N VAL A 125 -16.68 7.80 4.49
CA VAL A 125 -16.39 6.88 3.39
C VAL A 125 -16.88 7.43 2.06
N ARG A 126 -18.01 8.13 2.04
CA ARG A 126 -18.55 8.81 0.87
C ARG A 126 -17.66 10.00 0.47
N ILE A 127 -17.18 10.79 1.44
CA ILE A 127 -16.22 11.88 1.18
C ILE A 127 -14.90 11.34 0.63
N GLU A 128 -14.33 10.29 1.24
CA GLU A 128 -13.08 9.66 0.80
C GLU A 128 -13.17 9.18 -0.64
N LEU A 129 -14.24 8.46 -0.97
CA LEU A 129 -14.49 7.98 -2.32
C LEU A 129 -14.72 9.12 -3.31
N GLY A 130 -15.56 10.10 -2.95
CA GLY A 130 -15.79 11.31 -3.75
C GLY A 130 -14.50 12.05 -4.05
N ARG A 131 -13.61 12.20 -3.04
CA ARG A 131 -12.29 12.83 -3.18
C ARG A 131 -11.39 12.07 -4.16
N ALA A 132 -11.34 10.75 -4.05
CA ALA A 132 -10.56 9.92 -4.95
C ALA A 132 -11.08 10.03 -6.40
N LEU A 133 -12.40 10.00 -6.61
CA LEU A 133 -13.05 10.19 -7.91
C LEU A 133 -12.78 11.59 -8.48
N HIS A 134 -12.90 12.64 -7.66
CA HIS A 134 -12.58 14.02 -8.06
C HIS A 134 -11.12 14.17 -8.50
N ARG A 135 -10.15 13.59 -7.76
CA ARG A 135 -8.75 13.56 -8.19
C ARG A 135 -8.56 12.81 -9.50
N ARG A 136 -9.22 11.65 -9.64
CA ARG A 136 -9.13 10.83 -10.85
C ARG A 136 -9.67 11.56 -12.08
N SER A 137 -10.77 12.28 -11.95
CA SER A 137 -11.34 13.07 -13.05
C SER A 137 -10.40 14.18 -13.52
N ARG A 138 -9.67 14.82 -12.59
CA ARG A 138 -8.70 15.89 -12.91
C ARG A 138 -7.40 15.36 -13.50
N ASN A 139 -6.89 14.24 -12.99
CA ASN A 139 -5.65 13.65 -13.47
C ASN A 139 -5.68 12.10 -13.39
N PRO A 140 -6.15 11.44 -14.45
CA PRO A 140 -6.33 9.99 -14.49
C PRO A 140 -5.05 9.17 -14.28
N LYS A 141 -3.85 9.77 -14.45
CA LYS A 141 -2.57 9.09 -14.31
C LYS A 141 -1.99 9.15 -12.90
N GLN A 142 -2.52 10.01 -12.03
CA GLN A 142 -1.97 10.23 -10.68
C GLN A 142 -2.59 9.32 -9.62
N ILE A 143 -3.81 8.87 -9.82
CA ILE A 143 -4.50 8.00 -8.88
C ILE A 143 -5.25 6.90 -9.62
N ASN A 144 -5.17 5.71 -9.09
CA ASN A 144 -6.00 4.57 -9.47
C ASN A 144 -7.02 4.30 -8.37
N ILE A 145 -8.22 3.87 -8.76
CA ILE A 145 -9.28 3.48 -7.83
C ILE A 145 -9.57 2.01 -8.07
N ILE A 146 -9.50 1.21 -7.01
CA ILE A 146 -9.65 -0.24 -7.09
C ILE A 146 -10.72 -0.67 -6.10
N PRO A 147 -11.96 -0.93 -6.56
CA PRO A 147 -12.98 -1.55 -5.74
C PRO A 147 -12.57 -3.00 -5.43
N ILE A 148 -12.60 -3.39 -4.17
CA ILE A 148 -12.48 -4.78 -3.74
C ILE A 148 -13.81 -5.20 -3.16
N ALA A 149 -14.53 -6.04 -3.87
CA ALA A 149 -15.90 -6.43 -3.56
C ALA A 149 -15.99 -7.92 -3.20
N PRO A 150 -17.01 -8.35 -2.45
CA PRO A 150 -17.28 -9.77 -2.30
C PRO A 150 -17.64 -10.38 -3.66
N GLN A 151 -17.32 -11.65 -3.83
CA GLN A 151 -17.77 -12.38 -5.02
C GLN A 151 -19.28 -12.26 -5.15
N GLU A 152 -19.73 -12.04 -6.36
CA GLU A 152 -21.15 -11.93 -6.69
C GLU A 152 -21.96 -13.09 -6.10
N SER A 153 -23.10 -12.76 -5.52
CA SER A 153 -24.04 -13.70 -4.92
C SER A 153 -25.46 -13.21 -5.16
N GLU A 154 -26.46 -14.02 -4.85
CA GLU A 154 -27.88 -13.61 -4.93
C GLU A 154 -28.19 -12.34 -4.10
N SER A 155 -27.40 -12.08 -3.06
CA SER A 155 -27.58 -10.92 -2.15
C SER A 155 -26.68 -9.73 -2.47
N TYR A 156 -25.73 -9.84 -3.40
CA TYR A 156 -24.79 -8.78 -3.73
C TYR A 156 -24.28 -8.88 -5.17
N ASP A 157 -24.55 -7.86 -5.93
CA ASP A 157 -24.02 -7.66 -7.28
C ASP A 157 -23.49 -6.23 -7.42
N PHE A 158 -22.17 -6.11 -7.65
CA PHE A 158 -21.52 -4.82 -7.82
C PHE A 158 -22.04 -4.04 -9.04
N ALA A 159 -22.41 -4.73 -10.11
CA ALA A 159 -22.86 -4.10 -11.34
C ALA A 159 -24.25 -3.44 -11.18
N THR A 160 -25.12 -4.02 -10.37
CA THR A 160 -26.48 -3.51 -10.13
C THR A 160 -26.56 -2.49 -9.00
N LEU A 161 -25.48 -2.30 -8.24
CA LEU A 161 -25.43 -1.37 -7.12
C LEU A 161 -25.86 0.03 -7.55
N GLN A 162 -26.90 0.58 -6.91
CA GLN A 162 -27.33 1.95 -7.17
C GLN A 162 -26.62 2.92 -6.20
N LEU A 163 -25.88 3.87 -6.78
CA LEU A 163 -25.09 4.84 -6.05
C LEU A 163 -25.54 6.26 -6.42
N PRO A 164 -25.49 7.23 -5.48
CA PRO A 164 -25.76 8.61 -5.81
C PRO A 164 -24.71 9.19 -6.78
N PRO A 165 -25.07 10.26 -7.51
CA PRO A 165 -24.25 10.82 -8.59
C PRO A 165 -22.81 11.14 -8.18
N ASP A 166 -22.59 11.67 -6.98
CA ASP A 166 -21.28 12.08 -6.44
C ASP A 166 -20.26 10.93 -6.34
N ILE A 167 -20.74 9.69 -6.17
CA ILE A 167 -19.87 8.49 -6.08
C ILE A 167 -20.20 7.41 -7.10
N SER A 168 -21.14 7.65 -8.01
CA SER A 168 -21.55 6.66 -9.04
C SER A 168 -20.42 6.26 -9.99
N GLY A 169 -19.42 7.13 -10.18
CA GLY A 169 -18.21 6.85 -10.94
C GLY A 169 -17.37 5.69 -10.40
N LEU A 170 -17.64 5.17 -9.20
CA LEU A 170 -17.01 3.95 -8.69
C LEU A 170 -17.27 2.74 -9.62
N LYS A 171 -18.42 2.70 -10.27
CA LYS A 171 -18.82 1.62 -11.17
C LYS A 171 -18.03 1.57 -12.49
N ASP A 172 -17.32 2.65 -12.83
CA ASP A 172 -16.48 2.70 -14.03
C ASP A 172 -15.15 1.95 -13.86
N PHE A 173 -14.86 1.51 -12.63
CA PHE A 173 -13.63 0.78 -12.32
C PHE A 173 -13.86 -0.72 -12.26
N GLN A 174 -12.88 -1.46 -12.74
CA GLN A 174 -12.89 -2.91 -12.64
C GLN A 174 -12.70 -3.34 -11.18
N ALA A 175 -13.71 -3.97 -10.62
CA ALA A 175 -13.64 -4.53 -9.28
C ALA A 175 -12.76 -5.79 -9.24
N VAL A 176 -12.09 -5.98 -8.11
CA VAL A 176 -11.42 -7.24 -7.75
C VAL A 176 -12.29 -7.97 -6.75
N PHE A 177 -12.72 -9.19 -7.10
CA PHE A 177 -13.67 -9.93 -6.28
C PHE A 177 -12.96 -10.91 -5.34
N TYR A 178 -13.21 -10.78 -4.03
CA TYR A 178 -12.68 -11.70 -3.03
C TYR A 178 -13.70 -12.79 -2.65
N SER A 179 -13.18 -13.98 -2.37
CA SER A 179 -14.00 -15.09 -1.88
C SER A 179 -14.47 -14.85 -0.44
N ASN A 180 -15.68 -15.32 -0.12
CA ASN A 180 -16.19 -15.31 1.25
C ASN A 180 -15.46 -16.31 2.18
N SER A 181 -14.58 -17.15 1.66
CA SER A 181 -13.76 -18.06 2.43
C SER A 181 -12.79 -17.30 3.34
N ARG A 182 -12.79 -17.62 4.62
CA ARG A 182 -11.94 -16.95 5.63
C ARG A 182 -10.44 -17.14 5.39
N VAL A 183 -10.05 -18.26 4.78
CA VAL A 183 -8.64 -18.67 4.61
C VAL A 183 -8.02 -18.17 3.31
N ALA A 184 -8.80 -18.14 2.22
CA ALA A 184 -8.31 -17.82 0.87
C ALA A 184 -8.50 -16.34 0.49
N ARG A 185 -9.33 -15.62 1.22
CA ARG A 185 -9.95 -14.33 0.90
C ARG A 185 -9.10 -13.34 0.09
N PHE A 186 -7.87 -13.08 0.51
CA PHE A 186 -7.02 -12.10 -0.17
C PHE A 186 -5.81 -12.70 -0.88
N LYS A 187 -5.47 -13.97 -0.62
CA LYS A 187 -4.39 -14.65 -1.35
C LYS A 187 -4.73 -14.84 -2.81
N ASP A 188 -5.99 -15.20 -3.09
CA ASP A 188 -6.46 -15.49 -4.43
C ASP A 188 -6.50 -14.24 -5.31
N ILE A 189 -6.84 -13.08 -4.73
CA ILE A 189 -6.92 -11.81 -5.45
C ILE A 189 -5.60 -11.05 -5.54
N LYS A 190 -4.57 -11.46 -4.78
CA LYS A 190 -3.27 -10.76 -4.70
C LYS A 190 -2.70 -10.47 -6.08
N GLY A 191 -2.71 -11.45 -6.97
CA GLY A 191 -2.16 -11.33 -8.31
C GLY A 191 -2.89 -10.27 -9.15
N ASP A 192 -4.21 -10.26 -9.10
CA ASP A 192 -5.04 -9.36 -9.90
C ASP A 192 -5.03 -7.94 -9.32
N LEU A 193 -5.03 -7.81 -8.00
CA LEU A 193 -4.86 -6.52 -7.33
C LEU A 193 -3.51 -5.87 -7.70
N LEU A 194 -2.41 -6.60 -7.56
CA LEU A 194 -1.06 -6.07 -7.85
C LEU A 194 -0.86 -5.70 -9.33
N LYS A 195 -1.57 -6.35 -10.27
CA LYS A 195 -1.55 -5.97 -11.68
C LYS A 195 -2.25 -4.64 -11.93
N GLN A 196 -3.36 -4.37 -11.23
CA GLN A 196 -4.12 -3.13 -11.37
C GLN A 196 -3.44 -1.93 -10.71
N MET A 197 -2.60 -2.12 -9.71
CA MET A 197 -1.98 -1.05 -8.95
C MET A 197 -0.95 -0.24 -9.76
N LEU A 198 -0.99 1.08 -9.60
CA LEU A 198 0.05 2.00 -10.09
C LEU A 198 1.33 1.89 -9.26
N SER A 199 1.18 1.72 -7.95
CA SER A 199 2.29 1.54 -7.02
C SER A 199 3.02 0.24 -7.30
N LYS A 200 4.35 0.27 -7.19
CA LYS A 200 5.18 -0.91 -7.35
C LYS A 200 5.80 -1.32 -6.03
N PRO A 201 5.87 -2.62 -5.74
CA PRO A 201 6.49 -3.10 -4.51
C PRO A 201 7.97 -2.72 -4.45
N SER A 202 8.42 -2.37 -3.24
CA SER A 202 9.83 -2.11 -2.98
C SER A 202 10.55 -3.42 -2.67
N TYR A 203 10.86 -4.18 -3.70
CA TYR A 203 11.79 -5.29 -3.53
C TYR A 203 13.21 -4.74 -3.50
N VAL A 204 13.98 -5.07 -2.48
CA VAL A 204 15.44 -5.07 -2.61
C VAL A 204 15.72 -6.00 -3.79
N SER A 205 16.11 -5.45 -4.93
CA SER A 205 16.23 -6.25 -6.15
C SER A 205 17.18 -7.41 -5.85
N ALA A 206 16.83 -8.63 -6.20
CA ALA A 206 17.71 -9.80 -6.04
C ALA A 206 19.09 -9.54 -6.64
N LYS A 207 19.18 -8.68 -7.66
CA LYS A 207 20.43 -8.18 -8.24
C LYS A 207 21.33 -7.47 -7.21
N TRP A 208 20.77 -6.61 -6.35
CA TRP A 208 21.54 -5.93 -5.29
C TRP A 208 22.05 -6.93 -4.23
N LEU A 209 21.24 -7.90 -3.84
CA LEU A 209 21.66 -8.95 -2.91
C LEU A 209 22.77 -9.81 -3.53
N VAL A 210 22.63 -10.20 -4.78
CA VAL A 210 23.67 -10.95 -5.53
C VAL A 210 24.94 -10.12 -5.67
N MET A 211 24.83 -8.84 -6.04
CA MET A 211 25.99 -7.94 -6.18
C MET A 211 26.72 -7.71 -4.86
N THR A 212 25.99 -7.53 -3.75
CA THR A 212 26.61 -7.41 -2.41
C THR A 212 27.27 -8.70 -1.99
N PHE A 213 26.68 -9.86 -2.28
CA PHE A 213 27.28 -11.16 -2.00
C PHE A 213 28.55 -11.39 -2.81
N ILE A 214 28.56 -11.06 -4.11
CA ILE A 214 29.74 -11.12 -4.98
C ILE A 214 30.83 -10.18 -4.46
N ALA A 215 30.49 -8.93 -4.12
CA ALA A 215 31.46 -7.98 -3.59
C ALA A 215 32.12 -8.46 -2.29
N LEU A 216 31.32 -9.00 -1.36
CA LEU A 216 31.82 -9.58 -0.11
C LEU A 216 32.73 -10.79 -0.37
N SER A 217 32.37 -11.66 -1.32
CA SER A 217 33.17 -12.83 -1.70
C SER A 217 34.51 -12.41 -2.28
N LEU A 218 34.54 -11.38 -3.15
CA LEU A 218 35.77 -10.84 -3.71
C LEU A 218 36.69 -10.22 -2.65
N ILE A 219 36.15 -9.54 -1.64
CA ILE A 219 36.92 -8.99 -0.52
C ILE A 219 37.57 -10.13 0.29
N VAL A 220 36.82 -11.19 0.58
CA VAL A 220 37.35 -12.33 1.35
C VAL A 220 38.44 -13.08 0.55
N VAL A 221 38.23 -13.32 -0.73
CA VAL A 221 39.24 -13.96 -1.60
C VAL A 221 40.45 -13.05 -1.76
N GLY A 222 40.23 -11.76 -2.01
CA GLY A 222 41.31 -10.78 -2.15
C GLY A 222 42.16 -10.65 -0.88
N SER A 223 41.55 -10.68 0.30
CA SER A 223 42.30 -10.63 1.58
C SER A 223 43.15 -11.88 1.82
N LYS A 224 42.61 -13.06 1.48
CA LYS A 224 43.40 -14.32 1.60
C LYS A 224 44.55 -14.39 0.63
N THR A 225 44.36 -13.95 -0.62
CA THR A 225 45.44 -13.91 -1.61
C THR A 225 46.52 -12.89 -1.24
N TYR A 226 46.10 -11.70 -0.73
CA TYR A 226 47.04 -10.68 -0.27
C TYR A 226 47.93 -11.19 0.88
N THR A 227 47.33 -11.81 1.90
CA THR A 227 48.07 -12.39 3.04
C THR A 227 48.98 -13.52 2.61
N SER A 228 48.61 -14.34 1.63
CA SER A 228 49.45 -15.41 1.05
C SER A 228 50.67 -14.83 0.31
N ILE A 229 50.47 -13.79 -0.48
CA ILE A 229 51.55 -13.11 -1.22
C ILE A 229 52.55 -12.46 -0.26
N GLN A 230 52.06 -11.77 0.79
CA GLN A 230 52.93 -11.20 1.82
C GLN A 230 53.77 -12.27 2.53
N ARG A 231 53.15 -13.36 2.97
CA ARG A 231 53.90 -14.47 3.60
C ARG A 231 54.99 -15.03 2.68
N THR A 232 54.67 -15.23 1.40
CA THR A 232 55.64 -15.75 0.44
C THR A 232 56.76 -14.74 0.21
N ALA A 233 56.50 -13.44 0.22
CA ALA A 233 57.49 -12.39 0.08
C ALA A 233 58.43 -12.32 1.31
N GLU A 234 57.87 -12.40 2.53
CA GLU A 234 58.62 -12.47 3.78
C GLU A 234 59.53 -13.71 3.85
N GLN A 235 59.00 -14.88 3.50
CA GLN A 235 59.76 -16.12 3.41
C GLN A 235 60.96 -16.03 2.44
N LYS A 236 60.73 -15.38 1.28
CA LYS A 236 61.79 -15.19 0.27
C LYS A 236 62.89 -14.23 0.79
N LEU A 237 62.52 -13.20 1.59
CA LEU A 237 63.48 -12.28 2.19
C LEU A 237 64.29 -12.99 3.30
N GLU A 238 63.64 -13.70 4.20
CA GLU A 238 64.31 -14.49 5.26
C GLU A 238 65.25 -15.54 4.65
N PHE A 239 64.85 -16.26 3.56
CA PHE A 239 65.68 -17.21 2.89
C PHE A 239 66.96 -16.57 2.25
N LYS A 240 66.85 -15.36 1.71
CA LYS A 240 67.97 -14.62 1.15
C LYS A 240 68.99 -14.20 2.21
N ASP A 241 68.56 -14.01 3.45
CA ASP A 241 69.45 -13.60 4.54
C ASP A 241 70.14 -14.78 5.22
N CYS A 242 69.77 -16.04 4.92
CA CYS A 242 70.47 -17.22 5.42
C CYS A 242 71.85 -17.34 4.81
N ARG A 243 72.89 -17.36 5.62
CA ARG A 243 74.31 -17.45 5.20
C ARG A 243 75.07 -18.68 5.75
N THR A 244 74.56 -19.27 6.83
CA THR A 244 75.15 -20.44 7.43
C THR A 244 74.20 -21.64 7.44
N TYR A 245 74.75 -22.84 7.66
CA TYR A 245 73.96 -24.04 7.76
C TYR A 245 72.90 -24.00 8.85
N ASP A 246 73.22 -23.36 9.95
CA ASP A 246 72.31 -23.19 11.09
C ASP A 246 71.16 -22.23 10.72
N ASP A 247 71.40 -21.18 9.95
CA ASP A 247 70.39 -20.26 9.45
C ASP A 247 69.39 -21.00 8.57
N TYR A 248 69.85 -21.83 7.62
CA TYR A 248 68.97 -22.64 6.75
C TYR A 248 68.19 -23.67 7.53
N SER A 249 68.81 -24.36 8.52
CA SER A 249 68.13 -25.33 9.34
C SER A 249 67.01 -24.69 10.20
N SER A 250 67.27 -23.48 10.71
CA SER A 250 66.30 -22.70 11.46
C SER A 250 65.14 -22.23 10.58
N PHE A 251 65.43 -21.75 9.36
CA PHE A 251 64.40 -21.38 8.38
C PHE A 251 63.48 -22.52 8.00
N ILE A 252 64.04 -23.73 7.71
CA ILE A 252 63.19 -24.90 7.40
C ILE A 252 62.30 -25.31 8.57
N LYS A 253 62.79 -25.21 9.82
CA LYS A 253 61.98 -25.50 11.00
C LYS A 253 60.86 -24.51 11.23
N LYS A 254 61.09 -23.25 10.86
CA LYS A 254 60.10 -22.13 11.03
C LYS A 254 59.01 -22.17 9.95
N HIS A 255 59.35 -22.66 8.73
CA HIS A 255 58.49 -22.72 7.57
C HIS A 255 58.43 -24.19 7.04
N PRO A 256 57.85 -25.10 7.82
CA PRO A 256 57.55 -26.47 7.32
C PRO A 256 56.44 -26.31 6.28
N ASP A 257 56.58 -26.79 5.08
CA ASP A 257 55.65 -26.72 3.96
C ASP A 257 54.17 -26.75 4.31
#